data_788a33dd28beef490f2d5f5b3f8aa13b
#
_entry.id   788a33dd28beef490f2d5f5b3f8aa13b
#
_cell.length_a   1.000
_cell.length_b   1.000
_cell.length_c   1.000
_cell.angle_alpha   90.00
_cell.angle_beta   90.00
_cell.angle_gamma   90.00
#
_symmetry.space_group_name_H-M   'P 1'
#
loop_
_entity.id
_entity.type
_entity.pdbx_description
1 polymer ?
#
loop_
_entity_poly.entity_id
_entity_poly.type
_entity_poly.pdbx_seq_one_letter_code
_entity_poly.pdbx_strand_id
1 'polypeptide(L)'
;MFKGFFTLLRRFIPPYKRYIVLNVIFNVLSAFLTLFSFALIIPILEMLFGMNQAHYTYMELGSAGLKEVVVNDFYYGVQCLIESYGPSTALAAIASMLVVFTGLKVGSAYLAAFNMITIRTSVVRDIRNQIYDKIVTLPIGFFSNERKGDVMARMSGDVTEVENSIMSSLDLMFKNPIMILACLTMMILVSWELTIFVFTLLPIAGFIMGTVGKRLKRVSLDAQNQWGMLLSNIEETVGGLRIVKAFNAEDKVRKRFSDENNKYRRITQNMHRRYELAHPMSEFLGTATIAVVLWFGGKLILSGNATITAPSFIYYMVIFYSIINPAKDFSKASYAIQRGLASVDRIDKILKADDTIKDPEHPVPLKEMKQGIKYSNVRFRYGDQWVIDGIDLEIGCGKTVALVGQSGSGKTTLADLLPRFYDVEEGSISIDGVDIRDVSKYDLRALMGNVNQEAILFNDTIRNNITFGVESATDEEVIAAAKIANAYDFIMATENGFDTNIGDRGCNLSGGQRQLLSIARAILKNPPILILDEATSALDTESEHLVQQALDNLMHGRTTVVIAHRLSTIKNADLICVLQDGKIIEQGTHDQLIAENGSYKHLVDLQKF
;
A
#
# COMPACT_ATOMS: atom_id res chain seq x y z
N MET A 1 6.53 23.37 0.40
CA MET A 1 6.74 22.46 -0.72
C MET A 1 8.09 21.76 -0.64
N PHE A 2 9.23 22.46 -0.68
CA PHE A 2 10.57 21.86 -0.59
C PHE A 2 10.81 21.05 0.68
N LYS A 3 10.30 21.46 1.84
CA LYS A 3 10.46 20.74 3.10
C LYS A 3 9.87 19.31 3.07
N GLY A 4 8.66 19.14 2.54
CA GLY A 4 8.02 17.83 2.41
C GLY A 4 8.70 16.92 1.38
N PHE A 5 9.18 17.49 0.28
CA PHE A 5 9.98 16.82 -0.72
C PHE A 5 11.25 16.19 -0.13
N PHE A 6 12.07 16.97 0.61
CA PHE A 6 13.27 16.45 1.26
C PHE A 6 12.95 15.40 2.31
N THR A 7 11.81 15.50 3.00
CA THR A 7 11.36 14.50 3.98
C THR A 7 11.12 13.14 3.33
N LEU A 8 10.43 13.11 2.18
CA LEU A 8 10.20 11.87 1.43
C LEU A 8 11.52 11.22 0.98
N LEU A 9 12.38 12.00 0.33
CA LEU A 9 13.64 11.49 -0.18
C LEU A 9 14.57 11.00 0.93
N ARG A 10 14.70 11.77 2.02
CA ARG A 10 15.54 11.38 3.16
C ARG A 10 15.07 10.10 3.83
N ARG A 11 13.77 9.83 3.82
CA ARG A 11 13.18 8.64 4.44
C ARG A 11 13.41 7.38 3.62
N PHE A 12 13.16 7.42 2.31
CA PHE A 12 13.07 6.22 1.48
C PHE A 12 14.27 5.95 0.57
N ILE A 13 15.11 6.97 0.32
CA ILE A 13 16.17 6.89 -0.68
C ILE A 13 17.54 6.42 -0.14
N PRO A 14 17.91 6.60 1.13
CA PRO A 14 19.27 6.30 1.61
C PRO A 14 19.80 4.90 1.24
N PRO A 15 19.00 3.82 1.23
CA PRO A 15 19.48 2.50 0.84
C PRO A 15 19.90 2.40 -0.65
N TYR A 16 19.38 3.31 -1.51
CA TYR A 16 19.49 3.25 -2.96
C TYR A 16 20.45 4.28 -3.56
N LYS A 17 21.37 4.86 -2.77
CA LYS A 17 22.32 5.91 -3.19
C LYS A 17 23.09 5.56 -4.46
N ARG A 18 23.55 4.31 -4.60
CA ARG A 18 24.29 3.85 -5.78
C ARG A 18 23.48 4.03 -7.07
N TYR A 19 22.22 3.64 -7.06
CA TYR A 19 21.35 3.77 -8.24
C TYR A 19 21.02 5.22 -8.58
N ILE A 20 20.94 6.10 -7.57
CA ILE A 20 20.75 7.54 -7.79
C ILE A 20 22.00 8.14 -8.46
N VAL A 21 23.18 7.82 -7.98
CA VAL A 21 24.42 8.32 -8.57
C VAL A 21 24.52 7.89 -10.03
N LEU A 22 24.25 6.62 -10.34
CA LEU A 22 24.23 6.11 -11.71
C LEU A 22 23.16 6.82 -12.56
N ASN A 23 21.95 7.02 -12.01
CA ASN A 23 20.88 7.75 -12.70
C ASN A 23 21.31 9.19 -13.03
N VAL A 24 21.94 9.90 -12.08
CA VAL A 24 22.45 11.27 -12.30
C VAL A 24 23.54 11.29 -13.38
N ILE A 25 24.53 10.38 -13.30
CA ILE A 25 25.60 10.29 -14.30
C ILE A 25 25.01 10.07 -15.72
N PHE A 26 24.10 9.13 -15.88
CA PHE A 26 23.47 8.85 -17.17
C PHE A 26 22.56 9.99 -17.66
N ASN A 27 21.88 10.71 -16.76
CA ASN A 27 21.10 11.90 -17.12
C ASN A 27 22.02 13.05 -17.57
N VAL A 28 23.16 13.28 -16.91
CA VAL A 28 24.16 14.27 -17.32
C VAL A 28 24.73 13.91 -18.70
N LEU A 29 25.11 12.65 -18.88
CA LEU A 29 25.62 12.16 -20.17
C LEU A 29 24.56 12.31 -21.28
N SER A 30 23.31 11.93 -21.01
CA SER A 30 22.21 12.07 -21.96
C SER A 30 21.93 13.53 -22.32
N ALA A 31 21.97 14.46 -21.35
CA ALA A 31 21.81 15.88 -21.59
C ALA A 31 22.95 16.44 -22.45
N PHE A 32 24.19 16.09 -22.15
CA PHE A 32 25.36 16.50 -22.94
C PHE A 32 25.27 15.98 -24.37
N LEU A 33 25.00 14.69 -24.58
CA LEU A 33 24.82 14.09 -25.90
C LEU A 33 23.65 14.68 -26.67
N THR A 34 22.59 15.13 -25.97
CA THR A 34 21.46 15.83 -26.59
C THR A 34 21.90 17.16 -27.21
N LEU A 35 22.63 17.97 -26.42
CA LEU A 35 23.13 19.26 -26.90
C LEU A 35 24.11 19.09 -28.03
N PHE A 36 24.97 18.10 -27.96
CA PHE A 36 25.93 17.80 -29.01
C PHE A 36 25.26 17.29 -30.30
N SER A 37 24.27 16.41 -30.19
CA SER A 37 23.46 15.98 -31.35
C SER A 37 22.78 17.16 -32.03
N PHE A 38 22.27 18.12 -31.28
CA PHE A 38 21.66 19.32 -31.87
C PHE A 38 22.69 20.27 -32.49
N ALA A 39 23.90 20.35 -31.92
CA ALA A 39 24.99 21.15 -32.46
C ALA A 39 25.44 20.71 -33.87
N LEU A 40 25.32 19.42 -34.17
CA LEU A 40 25.63 18.88 -35.52
C LEU A 40 24.69 19.40 -36.62
N ILE A 41 23.56 19.99 -36.25
CA ILE A 41 22.66 20.63 -37.21
C ILE A 41 23.35 21.85 -37.87
N ILE A 42 24.22 22.56 -37.12
CA ILE A 42 24.91 23.76 -37.63
C ILE A 42 25.73 23.46 -38.89
N PRO A 43 26.72 22.55 -38.84
CA PRO A 43 27.54 22.22 -39.99
C PRO A 43 26.73 21.63 -41.16
N ILE A 44 25.68 20.84 -40.85
CA ILE A 44 24.77 20.30 -41.88
C ILE A 44 24.12 21.46 -42.67
N LEU A 45 23.57 22.46 -41.97
CA LEU A 45 22.92 23.60 -42.59
C LEU A 45 23.92 24.49 -43.34
N GLU A 46 25.11 24.71 -42.78
CA GLU A 46 26.17 25.50 -43.44
C GLU A 46 26.63 24.86 -44.75
N MET A 47 26.75 23.52 -44.78
CA MET A 47 27.06 22.79 -46.01
C MET A 47 25.93 22.84 -47.05
N LEU A 48 24.68 22.62 -46.63
CA LEU A 48 23.53 22.58 -47.53
C LEU A 48 23.26 23.95 -48.17
N PHE A 49 23.47 25.04 -47.44
CA PHE A 49 23.21 26.39 -47.92
C PHE A 49 24.46 27.10 -48.45
N GLY A 50 25.62 26.43 -48.49
CA GLY A 50 26.87 27.01 -48.97
C GLY A 50 27.34 28.24 -48.19
N MET A 51 26.99 28.31 -46.90
CA MET A 51 27.24 29.49 -46.06
C MET A 51 28.67 29.53 -45.49
N ASN A 52 29.41 28.42 -45.54
CA ASN A 52 30.74 28.34 -44.98
C ASN A 52 31.81 28.55 -46.07
N GLN A 53 32.42 29.74 -46.09
CA GLN A 53 33.54 30.10 -46.97
C GLN A 53 34.86 30.23 -46.17
N ALA A 54 34.87 29.91 -44.87
CA ALA A 54 36.06 30.04 -44.05
C ALA A 54 37.01 28.86 -44.29
N HIS A 55 38.31 29.15 -44.48
CA HIS A 55 39.36 28.15 -44.47
C HIS A 55 39.82 27.91 -43.06
N TYR A 56 39.66 26.65 -42.59
CA TYR A 56 40.09 26.23 -41.27
C TYR A 56 41.48 25.57 -41.35
N THR A 57 42.34 25.90 -40.39
CA THR A 57 43.66 25.27 -40.22
C THR A 57 43.69 24.55 -38.87
N TYR A 58 44.38 23.43 -38.81
CA TYR A 58 44.53 22.65 -37.56
C TYR A 58 45.13 23.52 -36.46
N MET A 59 44.53 23.49 -35.29
CA MET A 59 44.98 24.20 -34.10
C MET A 59 45.46 23.21 -33.02
N GLU A 60 46.67 23.43 -32.47
CA GLU A 60 47.16 22.64 -31.36
C GLU A 60 46.43 22.98 -30.06
N LEU A 61 46.22 21.92 -29.24
CA LEU A 61 45.66 22.06 -27.88
C LEU A 61 46.52 23.03 -27.06
N GLY A 62 45.95 24.19 -26.68
CA GLY A 62 46.63 25.24 -25.92
C GLY A 62 46.95 26.51 -26.71
N SER A 63 46.77 26.54 -28.04
CA SER A 63 46.94 27.74 -28.86
C SER A 63 45.82 28.76 -28.72
N ALA A 64 44.62 28.28 -28.31
CA ALA A 64 43.43 29.07 -28.04
C ALA A 64 42.58 28.44 -26.96
N GLY A 65 41.43 29.01 -26.61
CA GLY A 65 40.48 28.42 -25.68
C GLY A 65 40.00 27.04 -26.13
N LEU A 66 39.86 26.06 -25.20
CA LEU A 66 39.45 24.67 -25.51
C LEU A 66 38.23 24.59 -26.46
N LYS A 67 37.23 25.47 -26.27
CA LYS A 67 36.06 25.58 -27.13
C LYS A 67 36.43 25.95 -28.58
N GLU A 68 37.30 26.91 -28.75
CA GLU A 68 37.72 27.40 -30.05
C GLU A 68 38.51 26.33 -30.81
N VAL A 69 39.45 25.67 -30.13
CA VAL A 69 40.23 24.56 -30.70
C VAL A 69 39.32 23.40 -31.14
N VAL A 70 38.42 22.92 -30.27
CA VAL A 70 37.54 21.80 -30.59
C VAL A 70 36.60 22.12 -31.76
N VAL A 71 36.02 23.33 -31.80
CA VAL A 71 35.12 23.73 -32.87
C VAL A 71 35.89 23.91 -34.18
N ASN A 72 37.05 24.56 -34.14
CA ASN A 72 37.89 24.77 -35.31
C ASN A 72 38.38 23.42 -35.89
N ASP A 73 38.88 22.51 -35.08
CA ASP A 73 39.39 21.24 -35.54
C ASP A 73 38.28 20.31 -36.05
N PHE A 74 37.08 20.43 -35.51
CA PHE A 74 35.90 19.76 -36.07
C PHE A 74 35.61 20.27 -37.50
N TYR A 75 35.58 21.61 -37.73
CA TYR A 75 35.38 22.17 -39.04
C TYR A 75 36.53 21.90 -39.98
N TYR A 76 37.77 21.91 -39.51
CA TYR A 76 38.95 21.47 -40.28
C TYR A 76 38.80 20.01 -40.74
N GLY A 77 38.36 19.11 -39.88
CA GLY A 77 38.09 17.70 -40.23
C GLY A 77 36.98 17.59 -41.29
N VAL A 78 35.90 18.38 -41.17
CA VAL A 78 34.83 18.41 -42.15
C VAL A 78 35.34 18.94 -43.50
N GLN A 79 36.18 20.02 -43.51
CA GLN A 79 36.78 20.57 -44.71
C GLN A 79 37.70 19.54 -45.40
N CYS A 80 38.56 18.85 -44.68
CA CYS A 80 39.38 17.77 -45.20
C CYS A 80 38.56 16.63 -45.84
N LEU A 81 37.40 16.28 -45.23
CA LEU A 81 36.48 15.31 -45.82
C LEU A 81 35.84 15.78 -47.10
N ILE A 82 35.49 17.08 -47.19
CA ILE A 82 34.90 17.67 -48.40
C ILE A 82 35.95 17.70 -49.55
N GLU A 83 37.18 18.11 -49.25
CA GLU A 83 38.26 18.19 -50.20
C GLU A 83 38.70 16.82 -50.71
N SER A 84 38.74 15.79 -49.83
CA SER A 84 39.22 14.44 -50.19
C SER A 84 38.14 13.58 -50.85
N TYR A 85 36.88 13.67 -50.40
CA TYR A 85 35.83 12.73 -50.82
C TYR A 85 34.55 13.40 -51.33
N GLY A 86 34.52 14.72 -51.40
CA GLY A 86 33.40 15.52 -51.87
C GLY A 86 32.32 15.81 -50.80
N PRO A 87 31.46 16.83 -51.02
CA PRO A 87 30.48 17.33 -50.05
C PRO A 87 29.42 16.29 -49.70
N SER A 88 29.03 15.40 -50.61
CA SER A 88 28.03 14.36 -50.35
C SER A 88 28.51 13.34 -49.30
N THR A 89 29.81 12.95 -49.39
CA THR A 89 30.42 11.99 -48.44
C THR A 89 30.60 12.62 -47.06
N ALA A 90 31.00 13.90 -47.01
CA ALA A 90 31.10 14.64 -45.76
C ALA A 90 29.72 14.78 -45.08
N LEU A 91 28.67 15.06 -45.85
CA LEU A 91 27.29 15.09 -45.32
C LEU A 91 26.85 13.72 -44.77
N ALA A 92 27.15 12.65 -45.51
CA ALA A 92 26.86 11.28 -45.04
C ALA A 92 27.62 10.92 -43.75
N ALA A 93 28.86 11.37 -43.59
CA ALA A 93 29.67 11.18 -42.40
C ALA A 93 29.05 11.92 -41.18
N ILE A 94 28.68 13.20 -41.35
CA ILE A 94 28.04 13.97 -40.26
C ILE A 94 26.67 13.39 -39.92
N ALA A 95 25.86 12.97 -40.90
CA ALA A 95 24.59 12.29 -40.66
C ALA A 95 24.77 10.96 -39.90
N SER A 96 25.79 10.16 -40.24
CA SER A 96 26.13 8.94 -39.52
C SER A 96 26.55 9.24 -38.08
N MET A 97 27.34 10.29 -37.86
CA MET A 97 27.74 10.75 -36.53
C MET A 97 26.52 11.17 -35.70
N LEU A 98 25.55 11.87 -36.31
CA LEU A 98 24.29 12.21 -35.65
C LEU A 98 23.51 10.99 -35.19
N VAL A 99 23.45 9.93 -36.00
CA VAL A 99 22.80 8.65 -35.63
C VAL A 99 23.51 8.00 -34.45
N VAL A 100 24.86 7.95 -34.47
CA VAL A 100 25.66 7.36 -33.37
C VAL A 100 25.43 8.15 -32.07
N PHE A 101 25.53 9.48 -32.09
CA PHE A 101 25.31 10.29 -30.89
C PHE A 101 23.87 10.19 -30.37
N THR A 102 22.90 10.11 -31.28
CA THR A 102 21.50 9.89 -30.90
C THR A 102 21.32 8.50 -30.28
N GLY A 103 21.98 7.47 -30.81
CA GLY A 103 21.98 6.13 -30.22
C GLY A 103 22.57 6.11 -28.81
N LEU A 104 23.73 6.75 -28.59
CA LEU A 104 24.36 6.89 -27.28
C LEU A 104 23.51 7.69 -26.30
N LYS A 105 22.88 8.78 -26.74
CA LYS A 105 21.94 9.57 -25.97
C LYS A 105 20.75 8.73 -25.50
N VAL A 106 20.10 8.01 -26.41
CA VAL A 106 18.94 7.17 -26.10
C VAL A 106 19.35 6.02 -25.18
N GLY A 107 20.52 5.39 -25.43
CA GLY A 107 21.08 4.36 -24.54
C GLY A 107 21.34 4.88 -23.13
N SER A 108 21.93 6.07 -23.00
CA SER A 108 22.17 6.72 -21.70
C SER A 108 20.84 7.05 -20.98
N ALA A 109 19.86 7.59 -21.72
CA ALA A 109 18.54 7.86 -21.15
C ALA A 109 17.83 6.57 -20.67
N TYR A 110 17.97 5.50 -21.44
CA TYR A 110 17.45 4.19 -21.05
C TYR A 110 18.13 3.65 -19.78
N LEU A 111 19.46 3.73 -19.68
CA LEU A 111 20.21 3.31 -18.49
C LEU A 111 19.84 4.14 -17.25
N ALA A 112 19.61 5.45 -17.42
CA ALA A 112 19.08 6.29 -16.37
C ALA A 112 17.69 5.81 -15.90
N ALA A 113 16.77 5.53 -16.82
CA ALA A 113 15.45 5.01 -16.53
C ALA A 113 15.50 3.61 -15.88
N PHE A 114 16.40 2.73 -16.34
CA PHE A 114 16.60 1.39 -15.78
C PHE A 114 16.98 1.46 -14.29
N ASN A 115 17.94 2.33 -13.92
CA ASN A 115 18.31 2.53 -12.52
C ASN A 115 17.13 3.09 -11.70
N MET A 116 16.30 3.95 -12.29
CA MET A 116 15.11 4.50 -11.64
C MET A 116 14.06 3.43 -11.36
N ILE A 117 13.85 2.46 -12.26
CA ILE A 117 12.93 1.33 -12.05
C ILE A 117 13.34 0.51 -10.83
N THR A 118 14.63 0.25 -10.65
CA THR A 118 15.14 -0.48 -9.48
C THR A 118 14.83 0.25 -8.17
N ILE A 119 15.01 1.57 -8.11
CA ILE A 119 14.64 2.39 -6.94
C ILE A 119 13.13 2.28 -6.70
N ARG A 120 12.33 2.47 -7.74
CA ARG A 120 10.88 2.43 -7.71
C ARG A 120 10.34 1.15 -7.07
N THR A 121 10.70 0.02 -7.62
CA THR A 121 10.18 -1.29 -7.20
C THR A 121 10.67 -1.68 -5.79
N SER A 122 11.92 -1.35 -5.47
CA SER A 122 12.49 -1.66 -4.16
C SER A 122 11.88 -0.82 -3.03
N VAL A 123 11.66 0.47 -3.25
CA VAL A 123 11.00 1.33 -2.26
C VAL A 123 9.56 0.86 -2.00
N VAL A 124 8.82 0.49 -3.04
CA VAL A 124 7.46 -0.06 -2.90
C VAL A 124 7.46 -1.35 -2.06
N ARG A 125 8.38 -2.26 -2.36
CA ARG A 125 8.57 -3.48 -1.57
C ARG A 125 8.82 -3.16 -0.10
N ASP A 126 9.78 -2.29 0.18
CA ASP A 126 10.17 -1.97 1.55
C ASP A 126 9.04 -1.31 2.35
N ILE A 127 8.28 -0.40 1.72
CA ILE A 127 7.10 0.21 2.36
C ILE A 127 6.05 -0.86 2.66
N ARG A 128 5.75 -1.74 1.70
CA ARG A 128 4.77 -2.82 1.91
C ARG A 128 5.19 -3.77 3.02
N ASN A 129 6.45 -4.17 3.05
CA ASN A 129 6.98 -5.02 4.12
C ASN A 129 6.84 -4.33 5.50
N GLN A 130 7.26 -3.05 5.62
CA GLN A 130 7.11 -2.30 6.87
C GLN A 130 5.64 -2.19 7.33
N ILE A 131 4.71 -1.96 6.41
CA ILE A 131 3.28 -1.90 6.75
C ILE A 131 2.79 -3.29 7.20
N TYR A 132 3.16 -4.35 6.47
CA TYR A 132 2.74 -5.71 6.78
C TYR A 132 3.28 -6.18 8.13
N ASP A 133 4.59 -5.99 8.38
CA ASP A 133 5.23 -6.30 9.65
C ASP A 133 4.54 -5.58 10.81
N LYS A 134 4.19 -4.30 10.60
CA LYS A 134 3.47 -3.53 11.61
C LYS A 134 2.05 -4.05 11.84
N ILE A 135 1.32 -4.40 10.76
CA ILE A 135 -0.05 -4.94 10.85
C ILE A 135 -0.08 -6.22 11.70
N VAL A 136 0.87 -7.14 11.50
CA VAL A 136 0.89 -8.41 12.25
C VAL A 136 1.32 -8.26 13.71
N THR A 137 1.98 -7.15 14.07
CA THR A 137 2.39 -6.86 15.46
C THR A 137 1.38 -6.02 16.24
N LEU A 138 0.50 -5.27 15.56
CA LEU A 138 -0.48 -4.42 16.21
C LEU A 138 -1.55 -5.23 16.96
N PRO A 139 -2.04 -4.72 18.12
CA PRO A 139 -3.09 -5.39 18.88
C PRO A 139 -4.41 -5.41 18.11
N ILE A 140 -5.26 -6.40 18.41
CA ILE A 140 -6.57 -6.58 17.76
C ILE A 140 -7.45 -5.34 17.90
N GLY A 141 -7.35 -4.63 19.03
CA GLY A 141 -8.09 -3.40 19.30
C GLY A 141 -7.85 -2.28 18.28
N PHE A 142 -6.70 -2.24 17.63
CA PHE A 142 -6.43 -1.28 16.55
C PHE A 142 -7.38 -1.50 15.36
N PHE A 143 -7.65 -2.76 15.01
CA PHE A 143 -8.50 -3.12 13.87
C PHE A 143 -10.01 -3.04 14.16
N SER A 144 -10.42 -2.92 15.41
CA SER A 144 -11.80 -2.61 15.76
C SER A 144 -12.16 -1.15 15.48
N ASN A 145 -11.17 -0.24 15.60
CA ASN A 145 -11.33 1.19 15.36
C ASN A 145 -11.08 1.57 13.87
N GLU A 146 -10.19 0.86 13.20
CA GLU A 146 -9.87 1.08 11.79
C GLU A 146 -10.56 0.01 10.91
N ARG A 147 -11.27 0.45 9.89
CA ARG A 147 -11.92 -0.46 8.95
C ARG A 147 -10.87 -1.26 8.18
N LYS A 148 -11.06 -2.59 8.08
CA LYS A 148 -10.15 -3.47 7.30
C LYS A 148 -9.92 -2.97 5.88
N GLY A 149 -10.96 -2.42 5.23
CA GLY A 149 -10.86 -1.82 3.90
C GLY A 149 -9.92 -0.61 3.85
N ASP A 150 -9.86 0.22 4.90
CA ASP A 150 -8.94 1.36 4.95
C ASP A 150 -7.48 0.92 5.02
N VAL A 151 -7.19 -0.15 5.76
CA VAL A 151 -5.83 -0.73 5.82
C VAL A 151 -5.41 -1.27 4.45
N MET A 152 -6.31 -2.00 3.76
CA MET A 152 -6.05 -2.52 2.41
C MET A 152 -5.88 -1.40 1.39
N ALA A 153 -6.68 -0.33 1.48
CA ALA A 153 -6.55 0.85 0.62
C ALA A 153 -5.20 1.56 0.81
N ARG A 154 -4.69 1.62 2.05
CA ARG A 154 -3.36 2.19 2.34
C ARG A 154 -2.24 1.33 1.77
N MET A 155 -2.33 -0.02 1.86
CA MET A 155 -1.33 -0.94 1.30
C MET A 155 -1.28 -0.93 -0.24
N SER A 156 -2.40 -0.67 -0.91
CA SER A 156 -2.48 -0.67 -2.37
C SER A 156 -2.39 0.75 -2.95
N GLY A 157 -3.39 1.59 -2.70
CA GLY A 157 -3.53 2.91 -3.31
C GLY A 157 -2.53 3.93 -2.78
N ASP A 158 -2.39 4.06 -1.45
CA ASP A 158 -1.48 5.05 -0.88
C ASP A 158 -0.02 4.75 -1.17
N VAL A 159 0.38 3.47 -1.17
CA VAL A 159 1.75 3.08 -1.56
C VAL A 159 2.04 3.47 -3.00
N THR A 160 1.08 3.31 -3.94
CA THR A 160 1.24 3.72 -5.34
C THR A 160 1.35 5.25 -5.48
N GLU A 161 0.61 6.01 -4.67
CA GLU A 161 0.74 7.48 -4.67
C GLU A 161 2.11 7.94 -4.13
N VAL A 162 2.62 7.28 -3.09
CA VAL A 162 3.99 7.53 -2.57
C VAL A 162 5.04 7.18 -3.62
N GLU A 163 4.89 6.05 -4.32
CA GLU A 163 5.74 5.64 -5.42
C GLU A 163 5.82 6.72 -6.51
N ASN A 164 4.67 7.17 -7.02
CA ASN A 164 4.58 8.20 -8.05
C ASN A 164 5.17 9.54 -7.56
N SER A 165 4.97 9.87 -6.30
CA SER A 165 5.53 11.07 -5.68
C SER A 165 7.06 11.03 -5.59
N ILE A 166 7.64 9.89 -5.19
CA ILE A 166 9.10 9.71 -5.11
C ILE A 166 9.71 9.81 -6.51
N MET A 167 9.12 9.15 -7.52
CA MET A 167 9.60 9.21 -8.90
C MET A 167 9.57 10.65 -9.44
N SER A 168 8.42 11.32 -9.29
CA SER A 168 8.28 12.74 -9.68
C SER A 168 9.27 13.65 -8.94
N SER A 169 9.58 13.31 -7.68
CA SER A 169 10.56 14.04 -6.86
C SER A 169 11.99 13.87 -7.39
N LEU A 170 12.37 12.66 -7.77
CA LEU A 170 13.70 12.38 -8.33
C LEU A 170 13.87 13.02 -9.71
N ASP A 171 12.85 12.97 -10.57
CA ASP A 171 12.86 13.66 -11.86
C ASP A 171 12.98 15.18 -11.70
N LEU A 172 12.25 15.75 -10.71
CA LEU A 172 12.30 17.17 -10.39
C LEU A 172 13.67 17.61 -9.85
N MET A 173 14.34 16.75 -9.09
CA MET A 173 15.61 17.09 -8.45
C MET A 173 16.83 16.89 -9.37
N PHE A 174 16.79 15.87 -10.21
CA PHE A 174 17.95 15.47 -11.00
C PHE A 174 17.73 15.65 -12.49
N LYS A 175 16.82 14.91 -13.11
CA LYS A 175 16.65 14.87 -14.56
C LYS A 175 16.30 16.24 -15.16
N ASN A 176 15.25 16.89 -14.66
CA ASN A 176 14.76 18.15 -15.22
C ASN A 176 15.73 19.33 -15.00
N PRO A 177 16.31 19.54 -13.79
CA PRO A 177 17.29 20.61 -13.58
C PRO A 177 18.56 20.42 -14.41
N ILE A 178 19.08 19.19 -14.54
CA ILE A 178 20.26 18.90 -15.36
C ILE A 178 20.00 19.34 -16.81
N MET A 179 18.86 18.93 -17.38
CA MET A 179 18.50 19.27 -18.75
C MET A 179 18.27 20.78 -18.92
N ILE A 180 17.55 21.44 -17.99
CA ILE A 180 17.30 22.88 -18.02
C ILE A 180 18.61 23.66 -17.92
N LEU A 181 19.48 23.32 -16.97
CA LEU A 181 20.76 24.00 -16.79
C LEU A 181 21.66 23.82 -18.01
N ALA A 182 21.75 22.61 -18.56
CA ALA A 182 22.53 22.35 -19.76
C ALA A 182 22.02 23.15 -20.95
N CYS A 183 20.70 23.18 -21.19
CA CYS A 183 20.09 23.98 -22.27
C CYS A 183 20.28 25.47 -22.04
N LEU A 184 20.05 25.99 -20.82
CA LEU A 184 20.24 27.42 -20.52
C LEU A 184 21.69 27.86 -20.71
N THR A 185 22.66 27.07 -20.26
CA THR A 185 24.07 27.34 -20.46
C THR A 185 24.39 27.49 -21.95
N MET A 186 23.90 26.56 -22.78
CA MET A 186 24.12 26.61 -24.22
C MET A 186 23.40 27.80 -24.89
N MET A 187 22.17 28.11 -24.45
CA MET A 187 21.45 29.30 -24.96
C MET A 187 22.21 30.61 -24.68
N ILE A 188 22.75 30.77 -23.46
CA ILE A 188 23.56 31.93 -23.08
C ILE A 188 24.85 32.00 -23.91
N LEU A 189 25.50 30.85 -24.12
CA LEU A 189 26.73 30.76 -24.92
C LEU A 189 26.51 31.06 -26.42
N VAL A 190 25.31 30.81 -26.95
CA VAL A 190 24.95 31.11 -28.33
C VAL A 190 24.53 32.57 -28.49
N SER A 191 23.63 33.07 -27.63
CA SER A 191 23.24 34.48 -27.60
C SER A 191 22.62 34.83 -26.23
N TRP A 192 23.31 35.68 -25.50
CA TRP A 192 22.81 36.18 -24.21
C TRP A 192 21.63 37.13 -24.38
N GLU A 193 21.59 37.91 -25.48
CA GLU A 193 20.54 38.88 -25.79
C GLU A 193 19.21 38.18 -26.04
N LEU A 194 19.22 37.13 -26.89
CA LEU A 194 18.03 36.29 -27.12
C LEU A 194 17.57 35.62 -25.85
N THR A 195 18.50 35.17 -25.00
CA THR A 195 18.17 34.48 -23.76
C THR A 195 17.47 35.39 -22.76
N ILE A 196 17.95 36.65 -22.59
CA ILE A 196 17.25 37.65 -21.76
C ILE A 196 15.85 37.93 -22.31
N PHE A 197 15.73 38.09 -23.62
CA PHE A 197 14.43 38.32 -24.25
C PHE A 197 13.45 37.16 -23.97
N VAL A 198 13.88 35.93 -24.13
CA VAL A 198 13.09 34.74 -23.77
C VAL A 198 12.67 34.75 -22.30
N PHE A 199 13.59 35.10 -21.39
CA PHE A 199 13.28 35.19 -19.96
C PHE A 199 12.20 36.22 -19.61
N THR A 200 12.02 37.26 -20.41
CA THR A 200 10.93 38.23 -20.22
C THR A 200 9.58 37.70 -20.71
N LEU A 201 9.57 36.79 -21.69
CA LEU A 201 8.34 36.19 -22.23
C LEU A 201 7.81 35.02 -21.39
N LEU A 202 8.70 34.19 -20.81
CA LEU A 202 8.33 32.98 -20.05
C LEU A 202 7.36 33.26 -18.89
N PRO A 203 7.49 34.32 -18.06
CA PRO A 203 6.55 34.60 -16.97
C PRO A 203 5.13 34.86 -17.46
N ILE A 204 4.95 35.47 -18.63
CA ILE A 204 3.65 35.76 -19.24
C ILE A 204 2.94 34.44 -19.59
N ALA A 205 3.63 33.56 -20.30
CA ALA A 205 3.12 32.23 -20.64
C ALA A 205 2.81 31.39 -19.38
N GLY A 206 3.70 31.46 -18.39
CA GLY A 206 3.55 30.79 -17.10
C GLY A 206 2.34 31.26 -16.28
N PHE A 207 2.06 32.57 -16.30
CA PHE A 207 0.90 33.15 -15.62
C PHE A 207 -0.43 32.67 -16.24
N ILE A 208 -0.51 32.68 -17.56
CA ILE A 208 -1.69 32.23 -18.32
C ILE A 208 -1.94 30.75 -18.01
N MET A 209 -0.91 29.90 -18.11
CA MET A 209 -1.04 28.47 -17.82
C MET A 209 -1.36 28.17 -16.35
N GLY A 210 -0.83 28.96 -15.43
CA GLY A 210 -1.11 28.84 -13.99
C GLY A 210 -2.57 29.07 -13.64
N THR A 211 -3.25 30.01 -14.31
CA THR A 211 -4.69 30.27 -14.11
C THR A 211 -5.56 29.14 -14.63
N VAL A 212 -5.20 28.54 -15.76
CA VAL A 212 -5.88 27.35 -16.30
C VAL A 212 -5.73 26.16 -15.34
N GLY A 213 -4.52 25.92 -14.82
CA GLY A 213 -4.22 24.83 -13.89
C GLY A 213 -5.01 24.92 -12.56
N LYS A 214 -5.14 26.11 -11.98
CA LYS A 214 -5.92 26.32 -10.75
C LYS A 214 -7.41 25.98 -10.92
N ARG A 215 -8.02 26.36 -12.05
CA ARG A 215 -9.41 26.04 -12.36
C ARG A 215 -9.63 24.54 -12.58
N LEU A 216 -8.68 23.87 -13.24
CA LEU A 216 -8.71 22.44 -13.49
C LEU A 216 -8.65 21.64 -12.19
N LYS A 217 -7.81 22.05 -11.24
CA LYS A 217 -7.68 21.39 -9.93
C LYS A 217 -9.01 21.33 -9.17
N ARG A 218 -9.77 22.41 -9.16
CA ARG A 218 -11.08 22.48 -8.46
C ARG A 218 -12.08 21.46 -9.03
N VAL A 219 -12.23 21.44 -10.35
CA VAL A 219 -13.20 20.53 -11.00
C VAL A 219 -12.77 19.05 -10.89
N SER A 220 -11.47 18.79 -10.84
CA SER A 220 -10.94 17.43 -10.60
C SER A 220 -11.30 16.91 -9.21
N LEU A 221 -11.28 17.75 -8.17
CA LEU A 221 -11.72 17.38 -6.81
C LEU A 221 -13.22 17.05 -6.77
N ASP A 222 -14.06 17.82 -7.46
CA ASP A 222 -15.49 17.55 -7.55
C ASP A 222 -15.77 16.19 -8.23
N ALA A 223 -15.03 15.87 -9.29
CA ALA A 223 -15.13 14.58 -9.96
C ALA A 223 -14.69 13.41 -9.05
N GLN A 224 -13.62 13.60 -8.28
CA GLN A 224 -13.13 12.59 -7.35
C GLN A 224 -14.12 12.33 -6.20
N ASN A 225 -14.71 13.37 -5.65
CA ASN A 225 -15.75 13.24 -4.60
C ASN A 225 -16.98 12.50 -5.13
N GLN A 226 -17.45 12.83 -6.34
CA GLN A 226 -18.60 12.17 -6.95
C GLN A 226 -18.31 10.69 -7.30
N TRP A 227 -17.07 10.36 -7.68
CA TRP A 227 -16.63 8.98 -7.86
C TRP A 227 -16.68 8.19 -6.55
N GLY A 228 -16.24 8.78 -5.44
CA GLY A 228 -16.35 8.17 -4.12
C GLY A 228 -17.79 7.83 -3.73
N MET A 229 -18.74 8.73 -4.01
CA MET A 229 -20.17 8.48 -3.79
C MET A 229 -20.72 7.34 -4.65
N LEU A 230 -20.30 7.26 -5.92
CA LEU A 230 -20.66 6.16 -6.83
C LEU A 230 -20.14 4.82 -6.33
N LEU A 231 -18.88 4.77 -5.89
CA LEU A 231 -18.25 3.57 -5.37
C LEU A 231 -18.97 3.06 -4.11
N SER A 232 -19.31 3.97 -3.19
CA SER A 232 -20.10 3.64 -1.99
C SER A 232 -21.47 3.07 -2.35
N ASN A 233 -22.12 3.60 -3.39
CA ASN A 233 -23.41 3.09 -3.89
C ASN A 233 -23.28 1.66 -4.45
N ILE A 234 -22.18 1.36 -5.15
CA ILE A 234 -21.89 0.01 -5.67
C ILE A 234 -21.65 -0.95 -4.49
N GLU A 235 -20.82 -0.54 -3.51
CA GLU A 235 -20.51 -1.35 -2.34
C GLU A 235 -21.76 -1.68 -1.52
N GLU A 236 -22.63 -0.69 -1.28
CA GLU A 236 -23.92 -0.87 -0.62
C GLU A 236 -24.81 -1.86 -1.39
N THR A 237 -24.87 -1.70 -2.71
CA THR A 237 -25.71 -2.57 -3.57
C THR A 237 -25.20 -4.01 -3.61
N VAL A 238 -23.88 -4.21 -3.78
CA VAL A 238 -23.28 -5.55 -3.84
C VAL A 238 -23.38 -6.24 -2.48
N GLY A 239 -23.13 -5.52 -1.39
CA GLY A 239 -23.29 -6.03 -0.02
C GLY A 239 -24.73 -6.40 0.32
N GLY A 240 -25.69 -5.62 -0.18
CA GLY A 240 -27.13 -5.84 0.01
C GLY A 240 -27.82 -6.64 -1.12
N LEU A 241 -27.09 -7.27 -2.05
CA LEU A 241 -27.66 -7.85 -3.28
C LEU A 241 -28.76 -8.89 -3.01
N ARG A 242 -28.60 -9.71 -1.95
CA ARG A 242 -29.62 -10.67 -1.52
C ARG A 242 -30.94 -9.98 -1.16
N ILE A 243 -30.88 -8.85 -0.48
CA ILE A 243 -32.08 -8.06 -0.11
C ILE A 243 -32.69 -7.43 -1.36
N VAL A 244 -31.87 -6.83 -2.24
CA VAL A 244 -32.35 -6.27 -3.51
C VAL A 244 -33.12 -7.31 -4.31
N LYS A 245 -32.62 -8.55 -4.38
CA LYS A 245 -33.29 -9.68 -5.06
C LYS A 245 -34.54 -10.15 -4.35
N ALA A 246 -34.49 -10.31 -3.03
CA ALA A 246 -35.63 -10.77 -2.24
C ALA A 246 -36.84 -9.84 -2.30
N PHE A 247 -36.59 -8.54 -2.46
CA PHE A 247 -37.65 -7.51 -2.51
C PHE A 247 -37.96 -7.01 -3.94
N ASN A 248 -37.41 -7.62 -4.99
CA ASN A 248 -37.54 -7.20 -6.40
C ASN A 248 -37.26 -5.69 -6.59
N ALA A 249 -36.19 -5.20 -5.91
CA ALA A 249 -35.87 -3.77 -5.85
C ALA A 249 -34.82 -3.35 -6.91
N GLU A 250 -34.55 -4.18 -7.92
CA GLU A 250 -33.52 -3.94 -8.94
C GLU A 250 -33.74 -2.63 -9.69
N ASP A 251 -34.94 -2.32 -10.07
CA ASP A 251 -35.23 -1.09 -10.82
C ASP A 251 -35.01 0.17 -9.99
N LYS A 252 -35.31 0.12 -8.68
CA LYS A 252 -35.05 1.22 -7.75
C LYS A 252 -33.56 1.50 -7.63
N VAL A 253 -32.77 0.45 -7.43
CA VAL A 253 -31.31 0.54 -7.28
C VAL A 253 -30.66 0.98 -8.60
N ARG A 254 -31.12 0.41 -9.74
CA ARG A 254 -30.65 0.78 -11.08
C ARG A 254 -30.91 2.26 -11.38
N LYS A 255 -32.08 2.77 -11.05
CA LYS A 255 -32.43 4.18 -11.24
C LYS A 255 -31.52 5.09 -10.40
N ARG A 256 -31.36 4.79 -9.09
CA ARG A 256 -30.47 5.53 -8.19
C ARG A 256 -29.03 5.58 -8.73
N PHE A 257 -28.50 4.42 -9.14
CA PHE A 257 -27.15 4.35 -9.72
C PHE A 257 -27.05 5.14 -11.03
N SER A 258 -28.03 5.01 -11.93
CA SER A 258 -28.05 5.73 -13.21
C SER A 258 -28.08 7.25 -13.01
N ASP A 259 -28.82 7.76 -12.05
CA ASP A 259 -28.91 9.19 -11.75
C ASP A 259 -27.56 9.74 -11.24
N GLU A 260 -26.95 9.04 -10.29
CA GLU A 260 -25.63 9.42 -9.77
C GLU A 260 -24.50 9.26 -10.82
N ASN A 261 -24.55 8.22 -11.64
CA ASN A 261 -23.62 8.01 -12.74
C ASN A 261 -23.74 9.08 -13.84
N ASN A 262 -24.97 9.52 -14.14
CA ASN A 262 -25.19 10.64 -15.05
C ASN A 262 -24.66 11.97 -14.49
N LYS A 263 -24.76 12.19 -13.18
CA LYS A 263 -24.16 13.34 -12.50
C LYS A 263 -22.62 13.29 -12.58
N TYR A 264 -22.02 12.13 -12.27
CA TYR A 264 -20.59 11.89 -12.44
C TYR A 264 -20.14 12.15 -13.88
N ARG A 265 -20.88 11.60 -14.87
CA ARG A 265 -20.60 11.85 -16.30
C ARG A 265 -20.53 13.33 -16.64
N ARG A 266 -21.50 14.15 -16.16
CA ARG A 266 -21.52 15.59 -16.44
C ARG A 266 -20.31 16.30 -15.85
N ILE A 267 -19.96 15.98 -14.60
CA ILE A 267 -18.79 16.57 -13.91
C ILE A 267 -17.50 16.18 -14.63
N THR A 268 -17.34 14.89 -14.92
CA THR A 268 -16.15 14.35 -15.60
C THR A 268 -16.01 14.88 -17.03
N GLN A 269 -17.12 15.02 -17.76
CA GLN A 269 -17.12 15.62 -19.09
C GLN A 269 -16.64 17.08 -19.05
N ASN A 270 -17.08 17.88 -18.06
CA ASN A 270 -16.60 19.25 -17.88
C ASN A 270 -15.13 19.30 -17.45
N MET A 271 -14.68 18.34 -16.64
CA MET A 271 -13.28 18.20 -16.27
C MET A 271 -12.41 17.89 -17.50
N HIS A 272 -12.78 16.88 -18.29
CA HIS A 272 -12.03 16.51 -19.49
C HIS A 272 -12.03 17.60 -20.56
N ARG A 273 -13.14 18.29 -20.80
CA ARG A 273 -13.16 19.43 -21.72
C ARG A 273 -12.14 20.52 -21.36
N ARG A 274 -11.97 20.79 -20.06
CA ARG A 274 -10.97 21.76 -19.60
C ARG A 274 -9.55 21.19 -19.63
N TYR A 275 -9.40 19.88 -19.34
CA TYR A 275 -8.12 19.20 -19.43
C TYR A 275 -7.61 19.18 -20.88
N GLU A 276 -8.45 18.80 -21.81
CA GLU A 276 -8.12 18.78 -23.25
C GLU A 276 -7.81 20.18 -23.80
N LEU A 277 -8.40 21.24 -23.25
CA LEU A 277 -8.07 22.60 -23.64
C LEU A 277 -6.66 23.03 -23.19
N ALA A 278 -6.12 22.42 -22.13
CA ALA A 278 -4.81 22.79 -21.61
C ALA A 278 -3.67 22.48 -22.60
N HIS A 279 -3.77 21.38 -23.36
CA HIS A 279 -2.75 20.99 -24.33
C HIS A 279 -2.71 21.96 -25.54
N PRO A 280 -3.79 22.25 -26.27
CA PRO A 280 -3.81 23.22 -27.34
C PRO A 280 -3.41 24.66 -26.91
N MET A 281 -3.86 25.06 -25.71
CA MET A 281 -3.45 26.35 -25.15
C MET A 281 -1.94 26.42 -24.91
N SER A 282 -1.36 25.33 -24.36
CA SER A 282 0.10 25.26 -24.18
C SER A 282 0.86 25.25 -25.51
N GLU A 283 0.34 24.56 -26.51
CA GLU A 283 0.90 24.47 -27.84
C GLU A 283 0.84 25.85 -28.54
N PHE A 284 -0.33 26.50 -28.48
CA PHE A 284 -0.49 27.85 -29.00
C PHE A 284 0.46 28.87 -28.37
N LEU A 285 0.54 28.88 -27.02
CA LEU A 285 1.45 29.77 -26.31
C LEU A 285 2.93 29.47 -26.63
N GLY A 286 3.27 28.17 -26.73
CA GLY A 286 4.61 27.75 -27.16
C GLY A 286 4.95 28.25 -28.56
N THR A 287 4.06 28.02 -29.52
CA THR A 287 4.24 28.46 -30.90
C THR A 287 4.26 29.99 -31.02
N ALA A 288 3.39 30.70 -30.30
CA ALA A 288 3.40 32.15 -30.22
C ALA A 288 4.73 32.70 -29.68
N THR A 289 5.25 32.08 -28.61
CA THR A 289 6.57 32.45 -28.06
C THR A 289 7.68 32.21 -29.08
N ILE A 290 7.66 31.05 -29.76
CA ILE A 290 8.61 30.74 -30.84
C ILE A 290 8.53 31.80 -31.96
N ALA A 291 7.32 32.16 -32.39
CA ALA A 291 7.13 33.17 -33.45
C ALA A 291 7.68 34.56 -33.04
N VAL A 292 7.47 34.95 -31.78
CA VAL A 292 8.00 36.23 -31.27
C VAL A 292 9.53 36.19 -31.18
N VAL A 293 10.12 35.08 -30.73
CA VAL A 293 11.58 34.91 -30.69
C VAL A 293 12.17 34.84 -32.09
N LEU A 294 11.48 34.19 -33.03
CA LEU A 294 11.90 34.13 -34.45
C LEU A 294 11.85 35.50 -35.10
N TRP A 295 10.83 36.33 -34.84
CA TRP A 295 10.75 37.70 -35.31
C TRP A 295 11.88 38.58 -34.76
N PHE A 296 12.12 38.53 -33.45
CA PHE A 296 13.15 39.31 -32.79
C PHE A 296 14.56 38.88 -33.22
N GLY A 297 14.86 37.59 -33.23
CA GLY A 297 16.15 37.03 -33.64
C GLY A 297 16.39 37.22 -35.13
N GLY A 298 15.34 37.06 -35.97
CA GLY A 298 15.41 37.34 -37.39
C GLY A 298 15.73 38.80 -37.68
N LYS A 299 15.11 39.75 -36.94
CA LYS A 299 15.42 41.17 -37.02
C LYS A 299 16.89 41.48 -36.68
N LEU A 300 17.43 40.83 -35.63
CA LEU A 300 18.83 40.96 -35.24
C LEU A 300 19.77 40.47 -36.36
N ILE A 301 19.50 39.34 -36.98
CA ILE A 301 20.31 38.76 -38.06
C ILE A 301 20.25 39.66 -39.31
N LEU A 302 19.06 40.11 -39.70
CA LEU A 302 18.86 40.96 -40.89
C LEU A 302 19.45 42.39 -40.75
N SER A 303 19.60 42.88 -39.52
CA SER A 303 20.22 44.17 -39.24
C SER A 303 21.73 44.20 -39.44
N GLY A 304 22.39 43.09 -39.71
CA GLY A 304 23.83 42.98 -39.90
C GLY A 304 24.68 43.16 -38.62
N ASN A 305 24.06 43.49 -37.48
CA ASN A 305 24.73 43.71 -36.18
C ASN A 305 24.72 42.49 -35.28
N ALA A 306 24.29 41.32 -35.77
CA ALA A 306 24.15 40.12 -34.95
C ALA A 306 25.48 39.35 -34.85
N THR A 307 25.83 38.97 -33.64
CA THR A 307 26.90 38.02 -33.35
C THR A 307 26.51 36.57 -33.66
N ILE A 308 25.25 36.33 -34.06
CA ILE A 308 24.66 35.01 -34.31
C ILE A 308 24.43 34.76 -35.80
N THR A 309 24.84 33.60 -36.29
CA THR A 309 24.57 33.13 -37.66
C THR A 309 23.19 32.48 -37.77
N ALA A 310 22.63 32.39 -39.00
CA ALA A 310 21.33 31.73 -39.21
C ALA A 310 21.32 30.26 -38.75
N PRO A 311 22.31 29.41 -39.01
CA PRO A 311 22.39 28.06 -38.47
C PRO A 311 22.43 28.00 -36.93
N SER A 312 23.22 28.87 -36.29
CA SER A 312 23.29 28.98 -34.83
C SER A 312 21.98 29.44 -34.21
N PHE A 313 21.22 30.30 -34.93
CA PHE A 313 19.87 30.68 -34.49
C PHE A 313 18.88 29.53 -34.56
N ILE A 314 18.92 28.69 -35.60
CA ILE A 314 18.10 27.49 -35.71
C ILE A 314 18.45 26.52 -34.53
N TYR A 315 19.73 26.34 -34.26
CA TYR A 315 20.19 25.55 -33.10
C TYR A 315 19.64 26.10 -31.77
N TYR A 316 19.71 27.44 -31.59
CA TYR A 316 19.13 28.10 -30.41
C TYR A 316 17.64 27.80 -30.26
N MET A 317 16.87 27.84 -31.34
CA MET A 317 15.44 27.56 -31.35
C MET A 317 15.14 26.10 -30.96
N VAL A 318 15.95 25.13 -31.43
CA VAL A 318 15.81 23.71 -31.07
C VAL A 318 16.08 23.48 -29.58
N ILE A 319 17.13 24.14 -29.04
CA ILE A 319 17.42 24.05 -27.59
C ILE A 319 16.29 24.67 -26.77
N PHE A 320 15.82 25.86 -27.17
CA PHE A 320 14.71 26.56 -26.51
C PHE A 320 13.45 25.68 -26.47
N TYR A 321 13.10 25.06 -27.60
CA TYR A 321 11.97 24.12 -27.66
C TYR A 321 12.15 22.94 -26.69
N SER A 322 13.37 22.44 -26.54
CA SER A 322 13.69 21.31 -25.68
C SER A 322 13.51 21.58 -24.18
N ILE A 323 13.54 22.85 -23.74
CA ILE A 323 13.30 23.26 -22.34
C ILE A 323 11.82 23.17 -21.95
N ILE A 324 10.90 23.29 -22.92
CA ILE A 324 9.46 23.39 -22.65
C ILE A 324 8.93 22.18 -21.88
N ASN A 325 9.34 20.97 -22.25
CA ASN A 325 8.87 19.75 -21.60
C ASN A 325 9.38 19.60 -20.16
N PRO A 326 10.67 19.71 -19.85
CA PRO A 326 11.15 19.76 -18.47
C PRO A 326 10.48 20.81 -17.59
N ALA A 327 10.18 21.99 -18.15
CA ALA A 327 9.49 23.06 -17.43
C ALA A 327 8.03 22.70 -17.10
N LYS A 328 7.31 22.03 -18.01
CA LYS A 328 5.94 21.52 -17.76
C LYS A 328 5.92 20.44 -16.68
N ASP A 329 6.92 19.57 -16.64
CA ASP A 329 7.00 18.48 -15.68
C ASP A 329 7.18 18.99 -14.24
N PHE A 330 7.70 20.19 -14.04
CA PHE A 330 7.76 20.84 -12.73
C PHE A 330 6.38 21.00 -12.06
N SER A 331 5.37 21.40 -12.84
CA SER A 331 4.01 21.55 -12.32
C SER A 331 3.37 20.20 -11.97
N LYS A 332 3.58 19.18 -12.82
CA LYS A 332 3.09 17.82 -12.58
C LYS A 332 3.71 17.20 -11.32
N ALA A 333 5.04 17.33 -11.20
CA ALA A 333 5.78 16.82 -10.05
C ALA A 333 5.32 17.46 -8.73
N SER A 334 5.07 18.77 -8.72
CA SER A 334 4.53 19.50 -7.57
C SER A 334 3.23 18.90 -7.04
N TYR A 335 2.32 18.56 -7.95
CA TYR A 335 1.04 17.95 -7.59
C TYR A 335 1.21 16.51 -7.08
N ALA A 336 2.03 15.70 -7.76
CA ALA A 336 2.33 14.33 -7.34
C ALA A 336 2.96 14.29 -5.94
N ILE A 337 3.88 15.22 -5.64
CA ILE A 337 4.52 15.33 -4.33
C ILE A 337 3.49 15.63 -3.22
N GLN A 338 2.54 16.56 -3.46
CA GLN A 338 1.51 16.86 -2.46
C GLN A 338 0.60 15.67 -2.17
N ARG A 339 0.21 14.91 -3.21
CA ARG A 339 -0.58 13.68 -3.06
C ARG A 339 0.19 12.62 -2.28
N GLY A 340 1.44 12.39 -2.65
CA GLY A 340 2.28 11.42 -1.96
C GLY A 340 2.50 11.76 -0.48
N LEU A 341 2.67 13.03 -0.12
CA LEU A 341 2.77 13.45 1.29
C LEU A 341 1.50 13.12 2.07
N ALA A 342 0.32 13.40 1.50
CA ALA A 342 -0.94 13.03 2.13
C ALA A 342 -1.09 11.51 2.31
N SER A 343 -0.59 10.72 1.35
CA SER A 343 -0.57 9.26 1.44
C SER A 343 0.43 8.75 2.48
N VAL A 344 1.61 9.39 2.61
CA VAL A 344 2.57 9.08 3.69
C VAL A 344 1.95 9.35 5.06
N ASP A 345 1.23 10.45 5.25
CA ASP A 345 0.56 10.75 6.51
C ASP A 345 -0.47 9.67 6.88
N ARG A 346 -1.19 9.10 5.89
CA ARG A 346 -2.12 7.97 6.13
C ARG A 346 -1.39 6.65 6.43
N ILE A 347 -0.31 6.36 5.73
CA ILE A 347 0.56 5.20 6.01
C ILE A 347 1.18 5.33 7.40
N ASP A 348 1.62 6.52 7.79
CA ASP A 348 2.22 6.80 9.09
C ASP A 348 1.26 6.56 10.26
N LYS A 349 -0.06 6.69 10.06
CA LYS A 349 -1.04 6.30 11.09
C LYS A 349 -0.95 4.82 11.44
N ILE A 350 -0.59 3.94 10.47
CA ILE A 350 -0.34 2.53 10.77
C ILE A 350 1.07 2.36 11.36
N LEU A 351 2.10 2.88 10.69
CA LEU A 351 3.49 2.64 11.09
C LEU A 351 3.85 3.22 12.48
N LYS A 352 3.22 4.34 12.85
CA LYS A 352 3.40 5.00 14.15
C LYS A 352 2.35 4.62 15.19
N ALA A 353 1.40 3.74 14.83
CA ALA A 353 0.43 3.25 15.80
C ALA A 353 1.16 2.54 16.94
N ASP A 354 0.80 2.90 18.17
CA ASP A 354 1.40 2.30 19.35
C ASP A 354 0.93 0.85 19.52
N ASP A 355 1.85 -0.03 19.80
CA ASP A 355 1.54 -1.33 20.38
C ASP A 355 1.20 -1.09 21.85
N THR A 356 -0.10 -1.02 22.14
CA THR A 356 -0.58 -0.78 23.51
C THR A 356 -0.35 -1.97 24.41
N ILE A 357 -0.12 -3.17 23.84
CA ILE A 357 0.09 -4.43 24.57
C ILE A 357 1.54 -4.86 24.37
N LYS A 358 2.44 -4.30 25.17
CA LYS A 358 3.88 -4.59 25.09
C LYS A 358 4.25 -5.76 25.97
N ASP A 359 5.24 -6.55 25.53
CA ASP A 359 5.87 -7.53 26.41
C ASP A 359 6.70 -6.79 27.48
N PRO A 360 6.77 -7.32 28.72
CA PRO A 360 7.62 -6.76 29.76
C PRO A 360 9.10 -6.87 29.38
N GLU A 361 9.94 -5.96 29.90
CA GLU A 361 11.38 -5.99 29.65
C GLU A 361 12.05 -7.27 30.16
N HIS A 362 11.53 -7.82 31.25
CA HIS A 362 12.00 -9.06 31.87
C HIS A 362 10.82 -10.02 32.06
N PRO A 363 10.39 -10.74 31.02
CA PRO A 363 9.24 -11.63 31.10
C PRO A 363 9.48 -12.80 32.07
N VAL A 364 8.50 -13.07 32.90
CA VAL A 364 8.49 -14.27 33.75
C VAL A 364 8.21 -15.48 32.88
N PRO A 365 9.06 -16.53 32.90
CA PRO A 365 8.82 -17.72 32.10
C PRO A 365 7.62 -18.52 32.65
N LEU A 366 6.64 -18.78 31.79
CA LEU A 366 5.45 -19.57 32.12
C LEU A 366 5.27 -20.62 31.02
N LYS A 367 5.78 -21.84 31.26
CA LYS A 367 5.75 -22.94 30.28
C LYS A 367 4.65 -23.96 30.54
N GLU A 368 4.14 -24.04 31.76
CA GLU A 368 3.12 -25.00 32.20
C GLU A 368 2.13 -24.30 33.12
N MET A 369 0.92 -24.85 33.27
CA MET A 369 -0.06 -24.44 34.25
C MET A 369 -0.34 -25.61 35.21
N LYS A 370 -0.28 -25.36 36.54
CA LYS A 370 -0.42 -26.38 37.59
C LYS A 370 -1.59 -26.14 38.56
N GLN A 371 -1.87 -24.86 38.86
CA GLN A 371 -2.90 -24.49 39.85
C GLN A 371 -4.18 -24.02 39.15
N GLY A 372 -4.08 -23.05 38.26
CA GLY A 372 -5.24 -22.53 37.56
C GLY A 372 -5.15 -21.06 37.19
N ILE A 373 -6.29 -20.49 36.86
CA ILE A 373 -6.46 -19.12 36.37
C ILE A 373 -7.27 -18.35 37.40
N LYS A 374 -6.88 -17.11 37.71
CA LYS A 374 -7.60 -16.24 38.62
C LYS A 374 -7.80 -14.85 38.02
N TYR A 375 -9.02 -14.40 37.99
CA TYR A 375 -9.44 -13.03 37.73
C TYR A 375 -9.69 -12.34 39.08
N SER A 376 -9.10 -11.17 39.31
CA SER A 376 -9.21 -10.44 40.58
C SER A 376 -9.64 -9.02 40.29
N ASN A 377 -10.90 -8.70 40.66
CA ASN A 377 -11.55 -7.39 40.46
C ASN A 377 -11.32 -6.83 39.07
N VAL A 378 -11.52 -7.65 38.03
CA VAL A 378 -11.23 -7.30 36.64
C VAL A 378 -12.24 -6.31 36.12
N ARG A 379 -11.76 -5.16 35.60
CA ARG A 379 -12.56 -4.16 34.89
C ARG A 379 -11.96 -3.87 33.53
N PHE A 380 -12.85 -3.72 32.55
CA PHE A 380 -12.45 -3.41 31.17
C PHE A 380 -13.56 -2.66 30.43
N ARG A 381 -13.16 -1.73 29.52
CA ARG A 381 -14.05 -0.98 28.65
C ARG A 381 -13.52 -0.81 27.24
N TYR A 382 -14.44 -0.68 26.29
CA TYR A 382 -14.15 -0.19 24.94
C TYR A 382 -14.50 1.31 24.89
N GLY A 383 -13.48 2.17 24.81
CA GLY A 383 -13.68 3.63 24.91
C GLY A 383 -14.18 4.05 26.29
N ASP A 384 -15.33 4.71 26.36
CA ASP A 384 -15.84 5.28 27.62
C ASP A 384 -16.82 4.36 28.38
N GLN A 385 -17.26 3.26 27.79
CA GLN A 385 -18.30 2.38 28.36
C GLN A 385 -17.70 1.10 28.97
N TRP A 386 -17.94 0.89 30.26
CA TRP A 386 -17.56 -0.36 30.95
C TRP A 386 -18.32 -1.54 30.37
N VAL A 387 -17.57 -2.59 29.99
CA VAL A 387 -18.10 -3.86 29.47
C VAL A 387 -17.90 -4.99 30.49
N ILE A 388 -16.84 -4.91 31.27
CA ILE A 388 -16.56 -5.79 32.42
C ILE A 388 -16.39 -4.86 33.63
N ASP A 389 -17.10 -5.16 34.73
CA ASP A 389 -17.14 -4.30 35.91
C ASP A 389 -17.00 -5.10 37.21
N GLY A 390 -15.74 -5.34 37.62
CA GLY A 390 -15.40 -5.94 38.91
C GLY A 390 -15.67 -7.45 38.96
N ILE A 391 -15.11 -8.22 37.99
CA ILE A 391 -15.24 -9.68 37.99
C ILE A 391 -14.14 -10.32 38.83
N ASP A 392 -14.58 -11.16 39.76
CA ASP A 392 -13.77 -12.14 40.49
C ASP A 392 -14.14 -13.54 40.04
N LEU A 393 -13.18 -14.34 39.56
CA LEU A 393 -13.41 -15.70 39.08
C LEU A 393 -12.13 -16.53 39.27
N GLU A 394 -12.26 -17.74 39.80
CA GLU A 394 -11.17 -18.69 39.96
C GLU A 394 -11.49 -19.98 39.21
N ILE A 395 -10.54 -20.44 38.36
CA ILE A 395 -10.67 -21.61 37.51
C ILE A 395 -9.53 -22.57 37.84
N GLY A 396 -9.84 -23.65 38.54
CA GLY A 396 -8.84 -24.67 38.88
C GLY A 396 -8.31 -25.42 37.66
N CYS A 397 -7.09 -25.95 37.76
CA CYS A 397 -6.50 -26.76 36.71
C CYS A 397 -7.38 -27.95 36.33
N GLY A 398 -7.59 -28.19 35.03
CA GLY A 398 -8.43 -29.29 34.52
C GLY A 398 -9.94 -29.07 34.68
N LYS A 399 -10.39 -27.85 35.07
CA LYS A 399 -11.80 -27.53 35.27
C LYS A 399 -12.37 -26.79 34.03
N THR A 400 -13.66 -27.06 33.79
CA THR A 400 -14.43 -26.39 32.75
C THR A 400 -15.36 -25.34 33.36
N VAL A 401 -15.22 -24.07 32.90
CA VAL A 401 -16.09 -22.97 33.30
C VAL A 401 -16.92 -22.53 32.09
N ALA A 402 -18.25 -22.52 32.27
CA ALA A 402 -19.19 -22.05 31.27
C ALA A 402 -19.61 -20.59 31.57
N LEU A 403 -19.38 -19.69 30.62
CA LEU A 403 -19.87 -18.32 30.63
C LEU A 403 -21.22 -18.25 29.92
N VAL A 404 -22.29 -17.91 30.63
CA VAL A 404 -23.66 -17.80 30.08
C VAL A 404 -24.23 -16.41 30.34
N GLY A 405 -25.20 -15.99 29.54
CA GLY A 405 -25.85 -14.69 29.69
C GLY A 405 -26.36 -14.16 28.35
N GLN A 406 -27.08 -13.04 28.37
CA GLN A 406 -27.61 -12.41 27.17
C GLN A 406 -26.51 -11.91 26.24
N SER A 407 -26.84 -11.66 24.96
CA SER A 407 -25.93 -11.02 24.02
C SER A 407 -25.52 -9.65 24.55
N GLY A 408 -24.22 -9.32 24.48
CA GLY A 408 -23.67 -8.05 24.98
C GLY A 408 -23.35 -8.05 26.48
N SER A 409 -23.55 -9.15 27.23
CA SER A 409 -23.23 -9.21 28.68
C SER A 409 -21.73 -9.22 29.02
N GLY A 410 -20.82 -9.29 28.02
CA GLY A 410 -19.37 -9.26 28.22
C GLY A 410 -18.66 -10.61 28.15
N LYS A 411 -19.34 -11.74 27.83
CA LYS A 411 -18.74 -13.10 27.77
C LYS A 411 -17.51 -13.20 26.88
N THR A 412 -17.63 -12.80 25.62
CA THR A 412 -16.53 -12.83 24.65
C THR A 412 -15.40 -11.91 25.09
N THR A 413 -15.73 -10.72 25.61
CA THR A 413 -14.73 -9.79 26.13
C THR A 413 -13.95 -10.40 27.30
N LEU A 414 -14.63 -11.04 28.25
CA LEU A 414 -13.97 -11.71 29.38
C LEU A 414 -13.02 -12.82 28.91
N ALA A 415 -13.45 -13.60 27.93
CA ALA A 415 -12.64 -14.64 27.32
C ALA A 415 -11.43 -14.08 26.54
N ASP A 416 -11.59 -12.96 25.83
CA ASP A 416 -10.55 -12.30 25.04
C ASP A 416 -9.46 -11.62 25.89
N LEU A 417 -9.77 -11.28 27.14
CA LEU A 417 -8.78 -10.76 28.09
C LEU A 417 -7.74 -11.80 28.49
N LEU A 418 -8.09 -13.10 28.52
CA LEU A 418 -7.19 -14.17 28.94
C LEU A 418 -5.98 -14.36 28.00
N PRO A 419 -6.13 -14.42 26.65
CA PRO A 419 -4.99 -14.48 25.73
C PRO A 419 -4.31 -13.11 25.55
N ARG A 420 -4.70 -12.13 26.36
CA ARG A 420 -4.17 -10.78 26.34
C ARG A 420 -4.30 -10.16 24.94
N PHE A 421 -5.53 -10.24 24.35
CA PHE A 421 -5.88 -9.48 23.16
C PHE A 421 -6.14 -8.02 23.51
N TYR A 422 -6.51 -7.79 24.77
CA TYR A 422 -6.66 -6.49 25.43
C TYR A 422 -6.06 -6.59 26.84
N ASP A 423 -5.51 -5.51 27.35
CA ASP A 423 -5.07 -5.43 28.76
C ASP A 423 -6.24 -4.94 29.64
N VAL A 424 -6.32 -5.46 30.86
CA VAL A 424 -7.31 -4.98 31.85
C VAL A 424 -6.98 -3.57 32.30
N GLU A 425 -8.01 -2.74 32.53
CA GLU A 425 -7.79 -1.38 33.04
C GLU A 425 -7.60 -1.36 34.56
N GLU A 426 -8.40 -2.15 35.28
CA GLU A 426 -8.30 -2.32 36.72
C GLU A 426 -8.32 -3.82 37.05
N GLY A 427 -7.69 -4.18 38.15
CA GLY A 427 -7.56 -5.56 38.58
C GLY A 427 -6.43 -6.33 37.86
N SER A 428 -6.48 -7.63 37.91
CA SER A 428 -5.48 -8.53 37.34
C SER A 428 -6.05 -9.88 36.91
N ILE A 429 -5.43 -10.48 35.89
CA ILE A 429 -5.64 -11.89 35.53
C ILE A 429 -4.30 -12.59 35.75
N SER A 430 -4.30 -13.70 36.49
CA SER A 430 -3.09 -14.45 36.79
C SER A 430 -3.25 -15.92 36.44
N ILE A 431 -2.14 -16.56 36.05
CA ILE A 431 -2.02 -18.01 35.86
C ILE A 431 -0.97 -18.50 36.85
N ASP A 432 -1.33 -19.44 37.70
CA ASP A 432 -0.49 -19.94 38.80
C ASP A 432 0.10 -18.84 39.69
N GLY A 433 -0.66 -17.73 39.88
CA GLY A 433 -0.26 -16.60 40.69
C GLY A 433 0.62 -15.57 39.95
N VAL A 434 1.01 -15.81 38.69
CA VAL A 434 1.76 -14.88 37.87
C VAL A 434 0.79 -14.04 37.01
N ASP A 435 0.87 -12.71 37.11
CA ASP A 435 0.05 -11.82 36.28
C ASP A 435 0.40 -12.03 34.79
N ILE A 436 -0.63 -12.16 33.94
CA ILE A 436 -0.43 -12.34 32.49
C ILE A 436 0.31 -11.19 31.83
N ARG A 437 0.35 -10.01 32.45
CA ARG A 437 1.10 -8.83 31.98
C ARG A 437 2.60 -8.97 32.17
N ASP A 438 3.04 -9.81 33.13
CA ASP A 438 4.44 -10.08 33.40
C ASP A 438 5.01 -11.24 32.56
N VAL A 439 4.17 -11.93 31.79
CA VAL A 439 4.55 -13.03 30.88
C VAL A 439 4.66 -12.51 29.44
N SER A 440 5.58 -13.09 28.65
CA SER A 440 5.63 -12.77 27.21
C SER A 440 4.35 -13.21 26.50
N LYS A 441 3.86 -12.42 25.54
CA LYS A 441 2.68 -12.78 24.72
C LYS A 441 2.85 -14.15 24.05
N TYR A 442 4.09 -14.46 23.66
CA TYR A 442 4.41 -15.75 23.03
C TYR A 442 4.21 -16.91 23.99
N ASP A 443 4.81 -16.88 25.19
CA ASP A 443 4.69 -17.95 26.19
C ASP A 443 3.24 -18.07 26.70
N LEU A 444 2.59 -16.94 26.96
CA LEU A 444 1.19 -16.91 27.39
C LEU A 444 0.27 -17.60 26.36
N ARG A 445 0.36 -17.23 25.09
CA ARG A 445 -0.48 -17.78 24.03
C ARG A 445 -0.07 -19.18 23.61
N ALA A 446 1.17 -19.61 23.90
CA ALA A 446 1.60 -20.99 23.72
C ALA A 446 0.80 -21.94 24.60
N LEU A 447 0.41 -21.52 25.83
CA LEU A 447 -0.43 -22.30 26.76
C LEU A 447 -1.90 -22.35 26.34
N MET A 448 -2.35 -21.61 25.33
CA MET A 448 -3.77 -21.46 25.01
C MET A 448 -4.11 -21.98 23.63
N GLY A 449 -5.27 -22.62 23.51
CA GLY A 449 -5.93 -22.97 22.26
C GLY A 449 -7.27 -22.23 22.16
N ASN A 450 -7.56 -21.66 20.98
CA ASN A 450 -8.80 -20.93 20.76
C ASN A 450 -9.60 -21.58 19.63
N VAL A 451 -10.88 -21.85 19.86
CA VAL A 451 -11.84 -22.31 18.86
C VAL A 451 -12.97 -21.28 18.81
N ASN A 452 -13.00 -20.51 17.74
CA ASN A 452 -13.97 -19.43 17.57
C ASN A 452 -15.30 -19.93 17.02
N GLN A 453 -16.35 -19.12 17.18
CA GLN A 453 -17.68 -19.35 16.62
C GLN A 453 -17.63 -19.56 15.10
N GLU A 454 -16.96 -18.70 14.37
CA GLU A 454 -16.63 -18.89 12.95
C GLU A 454 -15.22 -19.47 12.82
N ALA A 455 -15.11 -20.66 12.23
CA ALA A 455 -13.82 -21.26 11.93
C ALA A 455 -13.08 -20.43 10.87
N ILE A 456 -12.00 -19.75 11.27
CA ILE A 456 -11.15 -18.99 10.37
C ILE A 456 -10.11 -19.91 9.76
N LEU A 457 -10.23 -20.16 8.45
CA LEU A 457 -9.31 -20.96 7.66
C LEU A 457 -8.66 -20.10 6.59
N PHE A 458 -7.42 -20.45 6.23
CA PHE A 458 -6.64 -19.77 5.22
C PHE A 458 -6.76 -20.49 3.87
N ASN A 459 -6.62 -19.76 2.78
CA ASN A 459 -6.60 -20.32 1.42
C ASN A 459 -5.29 -21.11 1.22
N ASP A 460 -5.30 -22.34 1.70
CA ASP A 460 -4.16 -23.25 1.71
C ASP A 460 -4.68 -24.69 1.75
N THR A 461 -3.79 -25.67 1.85
CA THR A 461 -4.15 -27.08 2.01
C THR A 461 -4.79 -27.35 3.38
N ILE A 462 -5.53 -28.45 3.48
CA ILE A 462 -6.08 -28.95 4.75
C ILE A 462 -4.94 -29.17 5.75
N ARG A 463 -3.83 -29.80 5.32
CA ARG A 463 -2.63 -30.01 6.13
C ARG A 463 -2.13 -28.70 6.74
N ASN A 464 -1.88 -27.69 5.92
CA ASN A 464 -1.34 -26.40 6.36
C ASN A 464 -2.32 -25.65 7.29
N ASN A 465 -3.61 -25.84 7.12
CA ASN A 465 -4.61 -25.30 8.03
C ASN A 465 -4.60 -26.01 9.40
N ILE A 466 -4.37 -27.33 9.47
CA ILE A 466 -4.27 -28.07 10.74
C ILE A 466 -2.95 -27.74 11.44
N THR A 467 -1.82 -27.69 10.70
CA THR A 467 -0.49 -27.41 11.25
C THR A 467 -0.24 -25.93 11.56
N PHE A 468 -1.22 -25.07 11.33
CA PHE A 468 -1.07 -23.62 11.54
C PHE A 468 -0.65 -23.30 12.99
N GLY A 469 0.60 -22.81 13.15
CA GLY A 469 1.21 -22.51 14.45
C GLY A 469 1.96 -23.68 15.10
N VAL A 470 2.10 -24.83 14.42
CA VAL A 470 2.91 -25.99 14.84
C VAL A 470 3.75 -26.47 13.64
N GLU A 471 4.90 -25.81 13.40
CA GLU A 471 5.71 -26.06 12.20
C GLU A 471 6.38 -27.43 12.14
N SER A 472 6.61 -28.08 13.31
CA SER A 472 7.36 -29.34 13.42
C SER A 472 6.47 -30.58 13.52
N ALA A 473 5.16 -30.48 13.21
CA ALA A 473 4.24 -31.60 13.31
C ALA A 473 4.55 -32.68 12.25
N THR A 474 4.61 -33.94 12.70
CA THR A 474 4.74 -35.10 11.81
C THR A 474 3.40 -35.45 11.15
N ASP A 475 3.45 -36.22 10.07
CA ASP A 475 2.24 -36.68 9.39
C ASP A 475 1.34 -37.53 10.29
N GLU A 476 1.95 -38.36 11.15
CA GLU A 476 1.26 -39.17 12.10
C GLU A 476 0.49 -38.33 13.13
N GLU A 477 1.08 -37.25 13.63
CA GLU A 477 0.45 -36.32 14.57
C GLU A 477 -0.72 -35.57 13.91
N VAL A 478 -0.56 -35.13 12.66
CA VAL A 478 -1.64 -34.46 11.89
C VAL A 478 -2.81 -35.42 11.67
N ILE A 479 -2.54 -36.68 11.27
CA ILE A 479 -3.55 -37.71 11.08
C ILE A 479 -4.25 -38.05 12.41
N ALA A 480 -3.50 -38.17 13.49
CA ALA A 480 -4.06 -38.44 14.83
C ALA A 480 -4.98 -37.29 15.27
N ALA A 481 -4.55 -36.04 15.11
CA ALA A 481 -5.37 -34.88 15.43
C ALA A 481 -6.66 -34.82 14.58
N ALA A 482 -6.58 -35.13 13.30
CA ALA A 482 -7.73 -35.20 12.41
C ALA A 482 -8.72 -36.30 12.80
N LYS A 483 -8.24 -37.45 13.25
CA LYS A 483 -9.08 -38.55 13.74
C LYS A 483 -9.80 -38.18 15.05
N ILE A 484 -9.09 -37.61 16.02
CA ILE A 484 -9.68 -37.17 17.29
C ILE A 484 -10.74 -36.07 17.05
N ALA A 485 -10.52 -35.22 16.07
CA ALA A 485 -11.46 -34.15 15.64
C ALA A 485 -12.61 -34.66 14.76
N ASN A 486 -12.75 -35.94 14.48
CA ASN A 486 -13.72 -36.51 13.54
C ASN A 486 -13.61 -35.88 12.10
N ALA A 487 -12.43 -35.42 11.73
CA ALA A 487 -12.17 -34.80 10.45
C ALA A 487 -11.59 -35.75 9.39
N TYR A 488 -11.01 -36.88 9.82
CA TYR A 488 -10.23 -37.78 8.98
C TYR A 488 -11.03 -38.32 7.78
N ASP A 489 -12.26 -38.79 8.02
CA ASP A 489 -13.05 -39.48 6.99
C ASP A 489 -13.43 -38.51 5.85
N PHE A 490 -13.89 -37.29 6.17
CA PHE A 490 -14.21 -36.33 5.13
C PHE A 490 -12.95 -35.83 4.40
N ILE A 491 -11.79 -35.72 5.10
CA ILE A 491 -10.52 -35.35 4.47
C ILE A 491 -10.13 -36.38 3.42
N MET A 492 -10.18 -37.67 3.79
CA MET A 492 -9.85 -38.77 2.88
C MET A 492 -10.85 -38.95 1.72
N ALA A 493 -12.08 -38.43 1.87
CA ALA A 493 -13.07 -38.40 0.80
C ALA A 493 -12.83 -37.26 -0.23
N THR A 494 -11.91 -36.33 0.05
CA THR A 494 -11.53 -35.30 -0.93
C THR A 494 -10.52 -35.86 -1.95
N GLU A 495 -10.45 -35.23 -3.13
CA GLU A 495 -9.63 -35.70 -4.25
C GLU A 495 -8.14 -35.88 -3.90
N ASN A 496 -7.57 -34.95 -3.11
CA ASN A 496 -6.15 -34.96 -2.72
C ASN A 496 -5.92 -35.18 -1.22
N GLY A 497 -6.91 -35.64 -0.46
CA GLY A 497 -6.78 -35.86 0.97
C GLY A 497 -6.32 -34.60 1.72
N PHE A 498 -5.27 -34.74 2.55
CA PHE A 498 -4.70 -33.62 3.32
C PHE A 498 -4.09 -32.51 2.47
N ASP A 499 -3.73 -32.77 1.20
CA ASP A 499 -3.16 -31.78 0.29
C ASP A 499 -4.23 -31.03 -0.54
N THR A 500 -5.51 -31.30 -0.24
CA THR A 500 -6.63 -30.57 -0.88
C THR A 500 -6.63 -29.12 -0.44
N ASN A 501 -6.62 -28.19 -1.44
CA ASN A 501 -6.78 -26.77 -1.19
C ASN A 501 -8.27 -26.44 -0.93
N ILE A 502 -8.53 -25.77 0.18
CA ILE A 502 -9.91 -25.49 0.65
C ILE A 502 -10.51 -24.21 0.09
N GLY A 503 -9.76 -23.44 -0.71
CA GLY A 503 -10.22 -22.15 -1.26
C GLY A 503 -10.24 -21.01 -0.24
N ASP A 504 -10.71 -19.86 -0.66
CA ASP A 504 -10.76 -18.66 0.19
C ASP A 504 -11.71 -18.89 1.38
N ARG A 505 -11.18 -18.75 2.60
CA ARG A 505 -11.87 -19.02 3.88
C ARG A 505 -12.56 -20.39 3.96
N GLY A 506 -12.06 -21.37 3.22
CA GLY A 506 -12.67 -22.70 3.22
C GLY A 506 -14.04 -22.74 2.51
N CYS A 507 -14.22 -21.94 1.44
CA CYS A 507 -15.50 -21.88 0.70
C CYS A 507 -15.93 -23.21 0.09
N ASN A 508 -15.00 -24.16 -0.10
CA ASN A 508 -15.26 -25.49 -0.62
C ASN A 508 -15.73 -26.49 0.46
N LEU A 509 -15.81 -26.07 1.72
CA LEU A 509 -16.15 -26.91 2.86
C LEU A 509 -17.50 -26.49 3.47
N SER A 510 -18.23 -27.47 4.03
CA SER A 510 -19.40 -27.19 4.86
C SER A 510 -19.04 -26.46 6.16
N GLY A 511 -20.01 -25.85 6.84
CA GLY A 511 -19.81 -25.20 8.13
C GLY A 511 -19.21 -26.15 9.16
N GLY A 512 -19.73 -27.37 9.26
CA GLY A 512 -19.24 -28.41 10.17
C GLY A 512 -17.81 -28.85 9.84
N GLN A 513 -17.50 -29.08 8.56
CA GLN A 513 -16.13 -29.43 8.13
C GLN A 513 -15.12 -28.36 8.47
N ARG A 514 -15.45 -27.07 8.27
CA ARG A 514 -14.57 -25.98 8.71
C ARG A 514 -14.31 -26.00 10.21
N GLN A 515 -15.35 -26.26 11.00
CA GLN A 515 -15.25 -26.31 12.46
C GLN A 515 -14.39 -27.50 12.92
N LEU A 516 -14.57 -28.68 12.32
CA LEU A 516 -13.74 -29.85 12.60
C LEU A 516 -12.25 -29.61 12.32
N LEU A 517 -11.90 -28.89 11.23
CA LEU A 517 -10.51 -28.50 10.96
C LEU A 517 -9.96 -27.50 12.01
N SER A 518 -10.78 -26.56 12.47
CA SER A 518 -10.39 -25.64 13.55
C SER A 518 -10.14 -26.39 14.86
N ILE A 519 -10.95 -27.41 15.18
CA ILE A 519 -10.76 -28.29 16.35
C ILE A 519 -9.51 -29.15 16.16
N ALA A 520 -9.26 -29.73 14.99
CA ALA A 520 -8.05 -30.49 14.69
C ALA A 520 -6.78 -29.66 14.91
N ARG A 521 -6.79 -28.37 14.50
CA ARG A 521 -5.72 -27.40 14.78
C ARG A 521 -5.47 -27.24 16.28
N ALA A 522 -6.53 -27.10 17.08
CA ALA A 522 -6.43 -26.97 18.52
C ALA A 522 -5.93 -28.26 19.19
N ILE A 523 -6.36 -29.43 18.71
CA ILE A 523 -5.90 -30.76 19.20
C ILE A 523 -4.40 -30.93 18.91
N LEU A 524 -3.95 -30.62 17.71
CA LEU A 524 -2.54 -30.71 17.30
C LEU A 524 -1.65 -29.84 18.18
N LYS A 525 -2.08 -28.63 18.49
CA LYS A 525 -1.35 -27.69 19.37
C LYS A 525 -1.25 -28.20 20.80
N ASN A 526 -2.21 -29.01 21.27
CA ASN A 526 -2.29 -29.62 22.58
C ASN A 526 -2.06 -28.66 23.78
N PRO A 527 -2.78 -27.55 23.89
CA PRO A 527 -2.58 -26.56 24.93
C PRO A 527 -3.25 -26.99 26.26
N PRO A 528 -2.71 -26.59 27.44
CA PRO A 528 -3.35 -26.85 28.73
C PRO A 528 -4.61 -26.00 28.99
N ILE A 529 -4.76 -24.86 28.30
CA ILE A 529 -5.90 -23.97 28.44
C ILE A 529 -6.66 -23.91 27.11
N LEU A 530 -7.98 -23.99 27.16
CA LEU A 530 -8.87 -23.87 26.01
C LEU A 530 -9.83 -22.71 26.19
N ILE A 531 -10.05 -21.96 25.12
CA ILE A 531 -11.08 -20.92 25.01
C ILE A 531 -11.98 -21.33 23.86
N LEU A 532 -13.25 -21.61 24.16
CA LEU A 532 -14.21 -22.09 23.19
C LEU A 532 -15.36 -21.07 23.09
N ASP A 533 -15.60 -20.53 21.88
CA ASP A 533 -16.71 -19.63 21.61
C ASP A 533 -17.70 -20.31 20.66
N GLU A 534 -18.86 -20.71 21.16
CA GLU A 534 -20.04 -21.28 20.49
C GLU A 534 -19.81 -21.98 19.13
N ALA A 535 -19.01 -23.03 19.13
CA ALA A 535 -18.53 -23.72 17.92
C ALA A 535 -19.63 -24.46 17.10
N THR A 536 -20.90 -24.45 17.49
CA THR A 536 -21.96 -25.29 16.90
C THR A 536 -23.17 -24.52 16.39
N SER A 537 -23.20 -23.20 16.44
CA SER A 537 -24.31 -22.41 15.91
C SER A 537 -24.42 -22.55 14.37
N ALA A 538 -25.63 -22.78 13.88
CA ALA A 538 -25.97 -22.89 12.45
C ALA A 538 -25.42 -24.15 11.72
N LEU A 539 -25.19 -25.27 12.41
CA LEU A 539 -24.86 -26.57 11.81
C LEU A 539 -26.12 -27.43 11.65
N ASP A 540 -26.08 -28.34 10.68
CA ASP A 540 -27.05 -29.43 10.56
C ASP A 540 -26.83 -30.46 11.70
N THR A 541 -27.84 -31.22 12.01
CA THR A 541 -27.86 -32.14 13.20
C THR A 541 -26.72 -33.17 13.19
N GLU A 542 -26.34 -33.70 12.04
CA GLU A 542 -25.26 -34.67 11.89
C GLU A 542 -23.90 -34.03 12.13
N SER A 543 -23.62 -32.90 11.45
CA SER A 543 -22.40 -32.11 11.64
C SER A 543 -22.27 -31.62 13.10
N GLU A 544 -23.38 -31.22 13.72
CA GLU A 544 -23.43 -30.78 15.11
C GLU A 544 -22.97 -31.89 16.05
N HIS A 545 -23.47 -33.12 15.87
CA HIS A 545 -23.09 -34.26 16.72
C HIS A 545 -21.58 -34.54 16.61
N LEU A 546 -21.02 -34.55 15.39
CA LEU A 546 -19.58 -34.78 15.17
C LEU A 546 -18.72 -33.67 15.79
N VAL A 547 -19.13 -32.42 15.64
CA VAL A 547 -18.43 -31.25 16.20
C VAL A 547 -18.50 -31.30 17.74
N GLN A 548 -19.66 -31.63 18.34
CA GLN A 548 -19.79 -31.72 19.78
C GLN A 548 -18.91 -32.84 20.35
N GLN A 549 -18.88 -34.01 19.72
CA GLN A 549 -18.00 -35.10 20.11
C GLN A 549 -16.51 -34.71 20.01
N ALA A 550 -16.13 -33.98 18.96
CA ALA A 550 -14.77 -33.46 18.79
C ALA A 550 -14.39 -32.45 19.88
N LEU A 551 -15.34 -31.58 20.29
CA LEU A 551 -15.15 -30.62 21.39
C LEU A 551 -15.01 -31.35 22.75
N ASP A 552 -15.85 -32.36 23.02
CA ASP A 552 -15.77 -33.14 24.25
C ASP A 552 -14.39 -33.85 24.35
N ASN A 553 -13.92 -34.43 23.25
CA ASN A 553 -12.57 -35.03 23.18
C ASN A 553 -11.47 -33.97 23.41
N LEU A 554 -11.63 -32.76 22.83
CA LEU A 554 -10.68 -31.67 22.99
C LEU A 554 -10.64 -31.14 24.43
N MET A 555 -11.78 -31.02 25.12
CA MET A 555 -11.87 -30.50 26.49
C MET A 555 -11.31 -31.48 27.55
N HIS A 556 -11.29 -32.77 27.28
CA HIS A 556 -10.90 -33.77 28.24
C HIS A 556 -9.51 -33.55 28.83
N GLY A 557 -9.43 -33.39 30.15
CA GLY A 557 -8.17 -33.18 30.89
C GLY A 557 -7.55 -31.79 30.75
N ARG A 558 -8.25 -30.80 30.18
CA ARG A 558 -7.78 -29.44 30.00
C ARG A 558 -8.62 -28.43 30.78
N THR A 559 -8.00 -27.29 31.11
CA THR A 559 -8.74 -26.19 31.73
C THR A 559 -9.44 -25.41 30.62
N THR A 560 -10.78 -25.31 30.70
CA THR A 560 -11.58 -24.78 29.60
C THR A 560 -12.44 -23.62 30.06
N VAL A 561 -12.39 -22.52 29.32
CA VAL A 561 -13.35 -21.43 29.38
C VAL A 561 -14.24 -21.53 28.13
N VAL A 562 -15.53 -21.81 28.33
CA VAL A 562 -16.48 -21.95 27.21
C VAL A 562 -17.55 -20.89 27.28
N ILE A 563 -17.71 -20.14 26.17
CA ILE A 563 -18.86 -19.26 25.97
C ILE A 563 -19.97 -20.14 25.43
N ALA A 564 -20.92 -20.45 26.28
CA ALA A 564 -21.91 -21.48 25.97
C ALA A 564 -23.27 -20.86 25.66
N HIS A 565 -23.80 -21.26 24.51
CA HIS A 565 -25.15 -20.95 24.04
C HIS A 565 -26.04 -22.20 24.00
N ARG A 566 -25.48 -23.40 24.27
CA ARG A 566 -26.23 -24.67 24.28
C ARG A 566 -26.23 -25.34 25.64
N LEU A 567 -27.41 -25.86 26.01
CA LEU A 567 -27.64 -26.48 27.29
C LEU A 567 -26.76 -27.75 27.49
N SER A 568 -26.47 -28.51 26.44
CA SER A 568 -25.60 -29.70 26.49
C SER A 568 -24.18 -29.36 26.97
N THR A 569 -23.60 -28.31 26.48
CA THR A 569 -22.26 -27.83 26.86
C THR A 569 -22.26 -27.26 28.30
N ILE A 570 -23.33 -26.52 28.65
CA ILE A 570 -23.46 -25.87 29.96
C ILE A 570 -23.59 -26.90 31.09
N LYS A 571 -24.41 -27.96 30.90
CA LYS A 571 -24.69 -28.98 31.94
C LYS A 571 -23.48 -29.70 32.45
N ASN A 572 -22.49 -29.93 31.61
CA ASN A 572 -21.29 -30.70 31.92
C ASN A 572 -20.15 -29.82 32.48
N ALA A 573 -20.34 -28.51 32.61
CA ALA A 573 -19.35 -27.63 33.18
C ALA A 573 -19.23 -27.81 34.71
N ASP A 574 -17.99 -27.76 35.22
CA ASP A 574 -17.72 -27.81 36.68
C ASP A 574 -18.25 -26.56 37.38
N LEU A 575 -18.24 -25.42 36.67
CA LEU A 575 -18.72 -24.14 37.18
C LEU A 575 -19.43 -23.39 36.04
N ILE A 576 -20.58 -22.82 36.33
CA ILE A 576 -21.35 -21.96 35.45
C ILE A 576 -21.35 -20.54 36.03
N CYS A 577 -20.99 -19.57 35.24
CA CYS A 577 -21.03 -18.15 35.61
C CYS A 577 -22.04 -17.42 34.72
N VAL A 578 -23.06 -16.83 35.33
CA VAL A 578 -24.08 -16.04 34.64
C VAL A 578 -23.64 -14.59 34.61
N LEU A 579 -23.39 -14.06 33.41
CA LEU A 579 -23.00 -12.67 33.21
C LEU A 579 -24.20 -11.83 32.83
N GLN A 580 -24.34 -10.68 33.49
CA GLN A 580 -25.29 -9.64 33.17
C GLN A 580 -24.63 -8.26 33.41
N ASP A 581 -24.73 -7.37 32.43
CA ASP A 581 -24.19 -6.01 32.49
C ASP A 581 -22.73 -5.93 32.99
N GLY A 582 -21.89 -6.85 32.50
CA GLY A 582 -20.47 -6.92 32.83
C GLY A 582 -20.12 -7.50 34.20
N LYS A 583 -21.08 -8.08 34.94
CA LYS A 583 -20.90 -8.67 36.26
C LYS A 583 -21.33 -10.14 36.29
N ILE A 584 -20.71 -10.92 37.15
CA ILE A 584 -21.21 -12.28 37.47
C ILE A 584 -22.31 -12.13 38.53
N ILE A 585 -23.55 -12.48 38.16
CA ILE A 585 -24.73 -12.38 39.05
C ILE A 585 -25.08 -13.68 39.73
N GLU A 586 -24.76 -14.82 39.10
CA GLU A 586 -24.96 -16.17 39.66
C GLU A 586 -23.76 -17.04 39.32
N GLN A 587 -23.37 -17.94 40.21
CA GLN A 587 -22.24 -18.85 40.06
C GLN A 587 -22.50 -20.15 40.78
N GLY A 588 -22.38 -21.29 40.09
CA GLY A 588 -22.60 -22.61 40.66
C GLY A 588 -22.62 -23.74 39.65
N THR A 589 -22.96 -24.95 40.06
CA THR A 589 -23.20 -26.08 39.15
C THR A 589 -24.61 -25.98 38.53
N HIS A 590 -24.87 -26.76 37.48
CA HIS A 590 -26.18 -26.84 36.84
C HIS A 590 -27.33 -27.05 37.86
N ASP A 591 -27.17 -28.08 38.73
CA ASP A 591 -28.21 -28.46 39.68
C ASP A 591 -28.44 -27.38 40.76
N GLN A 592 -27.37 -26.74 41.22
CA GLN A 592 -27.46 -25.63 42.20
C GLN A 592 -28.23 -24.46 41.61
N LEU A 593 -27.84 -23.98 40.42
CA LEU A 593 -28.46 -22.81 39.78
C LEU A 593 -29.90 -23.07 39.31
N ILE A 594 -30.25 -24.31 38.94
CA ILE A 594 -31.64 -24.70 38.69
C ILE A 594 -32.49 -24.63 39.97
N ALA A 595 -31.93 -25.06 41.10
CA ALA A 595 -32.62 -25.04 42.40
C ALA A 595 -32.83 -23.61 42.93
N GLU A 596 -31.89 -22.68 42.64
CA GLU A 596 -32.00 -21.27 43.03
C GLU A 596 -33.12 -20.50 42.30
N ASN A 597 -33.60 -21.08 41.16
CA ASN A 597 -34.71 -20.50 40.37
C ASN A 597 -34.47 -19.04 39.91
N GLY A 598 -33.20 -18.71 39.61
CA GLY A 598 -32.75 -17.37 39.22
C GLY A 598 -32.68 -17.16 37.72
N SER A 599 -31.78 -16.24 37.30
CA SER A 599 -31.54 -15.87 35.90
C SER A 599 -31.07 -17.05 35.07
N TYR A 600 -30.26 -17.96 35.65
CA TYR A 600 -29.81 -19.19 34.96
C TYR A 600 -31.00 -20.06 34.55
N LYS A 601 -31.92 -20.33 35.46
CA LYS A 601 -33.11 -21.16 35.18
C LYS A 601 -33.96 -20.52 34.09
N HIS A 602 -34.14 -19.20 34.13
CA HIS A 602 -34.87 -18.49 33.09
C HIS A 602 -34.21 -18.67 31.71
N LEU A 603 -32.88 -18.59 31.62
CA LEU A 603 -32.14 -18.83 30.36
C LEU A 603 -32.32 -20.29 29.89
N VAL A 604 -32.28 -21.25 30.79
CA VAL A 604 -32.48 -22.69 30.48
C VAL A 604 -33.91 -22.95 30.00
N ASP A 605 -34.92 -22.35 30.62
CA ASP A 605 -36.32 -22.52 30.23
C ASP A 605 -36.62 -21.88 28.86
N LEU A 606 -35.93 -20.79 28.50
CA LEU A 606 -35.99 -20.20 27.16
C LEU A 606 -35.35 -21.06 26.06
N GLN A 607 -34.41 -21.93 26.41
CA GLN A 607 -33.71 -22.84 25.46
C GLN A 607 -34.44 -24.19 25.25
N LYS A 608 -35.44 -24.50 26.05
CA LYS A 608 -36.21 -25.76 25.94
C LYS A 608 -37.30 -25.74 24.87
N PHE A 609 -37.47 -24.65 24.09
CA PHE A 609 -38.45 -24.52 23.02
C PHE A 609 -37.85 -24.66 21.64
#